data_540db468d9d52d9c35732f747dad8f13
#
_entry.id   540db468d9d52d9c35732f747dad8f13
#
_cell.length_a   1.000
_cell.length_b   1.000
_cell.length_c   1.000
_cell.angle_alpha   90.00
_cell.angle_beta   90.00
_cell.angle_gamma   90.00
#
_symmetry.space_group_name_H-M   'P 1'
#
loop_
_entity.id
_entity.type
_entity.pdbx_description
1 polymer ?
#
loop_
_entity_poly.entity_id
_entity_poly.type
_entity_poly.pdbx_seq_one_letter_code
_entity_poly.pdbx_strand_id
1 'polypeptide(L)'
;MTSATAIVEAAGDLAELIEANADDGERIRRLPLPTVKALRDAQLLRMCVPQAYGGPEVDPVTLVRAIEAVAHSDGGAGWCTMIASTTSSMASLLPEEAAREIYGDRNSITGGVFAPNGKGEAVTVGGVDGFTVSGRWAWGSGTQHCQWVLG
;
A
#
# COMPACT_ATOMS: atom_id res chain seq x y z
N MET A 1 17.51 -8.47 6.04
CA MET A 1 16.85 -7.26 6.60
C MET A 1 17.29 -6.08 5.74
N THR A 2 16.34 -5.38 5.14
CA THR A 2 16.63 -4.13 4.41
C THR A 2 16.89 -3.05 5.46
N SER A 3 18.01 -2.34 5.38
CA SER A 3 18.31 -1.29 6.36
C SER A 3 17.45 -0.04 6.12
N ALA A 4 17.22 0.76 7.16
CA ALA A 4 16.52 2.04 7.06
C ALA A 4 17.12 2.95 5.98
N THR A 5 18.46 3.02 5.93
CA THR A 5 19.19 3.79 4.92
C THR A 5 18.90 3.28 3.51
N ALA A 6 18.91 1.95 3.29
CA ALA A 6 18.67 1.37 1.98
C ALA A 6 17.26 1.62 1.45
N ILE A 7 16.23 1.73 2.32
CA ILE A 7 14.86 2.08 1.91
C ILE A 7 14.79 3.54 1.41
N VAL A 8 15.43 4.47 2.13
CA VAL A 8 15.44 5.89 1.73
C VAL A 8 16.26 6.09 0.46
N GLU A 9 17.42 5.43 0.34
CA GLU A 9 18.23 5.47 -0.88
C GLU A 9 17.46 4.91 -2.08
N ALA A 10 16.81 3.75 -1.92
CA ALA A 10 15.98 3.17 -2.99
C ALA A 10 14.83 4.09 -3.42
N ALA A 11 14.26 4.86 -2.50
CA ALA A 11 13.24 5.87 -2.85
C ALA A 11 13.85 7.01 -3.70
N GLY A 12 15.03 7.49 -3.35
CA GLY A 12 15.76 8.50 -4.11
C GLY A 12 16.19 8.03 -5.50
N ASP A 13 16.64 6.79 -5.61
CA ASP A 13 17.09 6.19 -6.89
C ASP A 13 15.98 6.09 -7.95
N LEU A 14 14.73 6.18 -7.52
CA LEU A 14 13.57 6.16 -8.43
C LEU A 14 13.17 7.55 -8.96
N ALA A 15 13.82 8.62 -8.52
CA ALA A 15 13.44 10.00 -8.83
C ALA A 15 13.23 10.23 -10.33
N GLU A 16 14.23 9.97 -11.16
CA GLU A 16 14.17 10.19 -12.61
C GLU A 16 13.02 9.40 -13.28
N LEU A 17 12.81 8.15 -12.84
CA LEU A 17 11.74 7.31 -13.38
C LEU A 17 10.37 7.86 -13.00
N ILE A 18 10.19 8.32 -11.77
CA ILE A 18 8.92 8.85 -11.27
C ILE A 18 8.60 10.16 -11.99
N GLU A 19 9.55 11.09 -12.07
CA GLU A 19 9.43 12.36 -12.78
C GLU A 19 9.07 12.17 -14.26
N ALA A 20 9.74 11.26 -14.95
CA ALA A 20 9.49 10.97 -16.36
C ALA A 20 8.07 10.41 -16.63
N ASN A 21 7.41 9.86 -15.60
CA ASN A 21 6.06 9.28 -15.72
C ASN A 21 4.95 10.17 -15.10
N ALA A 22 5.29 11.33 -14.50
CA ALA A 22 4.33 12.14 -13.75
C ALA A 22 3.18 12.67 -14.62
N ASP A 23 3.50 13.27 -15.77
CA ASP A 23 2.50 13.82 -16.73
C ASP A 23 1.55 12.71 -17.24
N ASP A 24 2.08 11.53 -17.50
CA ASP A 24 1.26 10.37 -17.87
C ASP A 24 0.31 9.98 -16.74
N GLY A 25 0.79 9.99 -15.49
CA GLY A 25 0.00 9.74 -14.29
C GLY A 25 -1.18 10.69 -14.16
N GLU A 26 -0.97 11.97 -14.34
CA GLU A 26 -2.04 12.99 -14.36
C GLU A 26 -3.06 12.72 -15.46
N ARG A 27 -2.61 12.46 -16.67
CA ARG A 27 -3.46 12.22 -17.84
C ARG A 27 -4.35 10.99 -17.66
N ILE A 28 -3.81 9.89 -17.14
CA ILE A 28 -4.56 8.62 -16.94
C ILE A 28 -5.23 8.51 -15.57
N ARG A 29 -5.02 9.50 -14.67
CA ARG A 29 -5.57 9.59 -13.31
C ARG A 29 -5.25 8.37 -12.44
N ARG A 30 -4.04 7.86 -12.56
CA ARG A 30 -3.48 6.77 -11.75
C ARG A 30 -1.98 6.69 -11.98
N LEU A 31 -1.26 6.04 -11.09
CA LEU A 31 0.17 5.83 -11.32
C LEU A 31 0.39 4.95 -12.57
N PRO A 32 1.31 5.34 -13.46
CA PRO A 32 1.74 4.49 -14.56
C PRO A 32 2.34 3.16 -14.07
N LEU A 33 2.12 2.09 -14.83
CA LEU A 33 2.62 0.75 -14.44
C LEU A 33 4.13 0.69 -14.19
N PRO A 34 5.00 1.40 -14.95
CA PRO A 34 6.43 1.45 -14.63
C PRO A 34 6.71 1.99 -13.24
N THR A 35 6.04 3.07 -12.83
CA THR A 35 6.17 3.68 -11.50
C THR A 35 5.70 2.71 -10.41
N VAL A 36 4.52 2.10 -10.58
CA VAL A 36 4.00 1.11 -9.62
C VAL A 36 4.96 -0.07 -9.48
N LYS A 37 5.48 -0.58 -10.60
CA LYS A 37 6.44 -1.69 -10.59
C LYS A 37 7.71 -1.32 -9.84
N ALA A 38 8.28 -0.17 -10.11
CA ALA A 38 9.50 0.30 -9.46
C ALA A 38 9.31 0.47 -7.95
N LEU A 39 8.24 1.14 -7.52
CA LEU A 39 7.90 1.32 -6.10
C LEU A 39 7.67 -0.02 -5.39
N ARG A 40 6.99 -0.97 -6.03
CA ARG A 40 6.76 -2.30 -5.49
C ARG A 40 8.05 -3.09 -5.35
N ASP A 41 8.87 -3.13 -6.40
CA ASP A 41 10.12 -3.89 -6.42
C ASP A 41 11.11 -3.35 -5.36
N ALA A 42 11.10 -2.03 -5.12
CA ALA A 42 11.82 -1.38 -4.03
C ALA A 42 11.15 -1.55 -2.64
N GLN A 43 10.02 -2.25 -2.52
CA GLN A 43 9.26 -2.49 -1.29
C GLN A 43 8.70 -1.22 -0.64
N LEU A 44 8.62 -0.11 -1.37
CA LEU A 44 8.13 1.18 -0.88
C LEU A 44 6.61 1.22 -0.68
N LEU A 45 5.86 0.29 -1.28
CA LEU A 45 4.40 0.19 -1.10
C LEU A 45 3.97 -0.71 0.07
N ARG A 46 4.94 -1.24 0.84
CA ARG A 46 4.68 -2.15 1.97
C ARG A 46 5.63 -1.95 3.15
N MET A 47 6.14 -0.76 3.33
CA MET A 47 7.17 -0.44 4.32
C MET A 47 6.78 -0.77 5.76
N CYS A 48 5.49 -0.75 6.11
CA CYS A 48 5.00 -1.06 7.45
C CYS A 48 4.59 -2.53 7.64
N VAL A 49 4.75 -3.42 6.63
CA VAL A 49 4.51 -4.86 6.82
C VAL A 49 5.52 -5.41 7.82
N PRO A 50 5.08 -6.14 8.87
CA PRO A 50 5.97 -6.77 9.83
C PRO A 50 6.97 -7.73 9.20
N GLN A 51 8.16 -7.84 9.79
CA GLN A 51 9.20 -8.79 9.34
C GLN A 51 8.71 -10.24 9.40
N ALA A 52 7.81 -10.56 10.33
CA ALA A 52 7.19 -11.87 10.43
C ALA A 52 6.44 -12.31 9.15
N TYR A 53 6.03 -11.35 8.33
CA TYR A 53 5.39 -11.54 7.02
C TYR A 53 6.28 -11.11 5.85
N GLY A 54 7.59 -11.04 6.07
CA GLY A 54 8.57 -10.69 5.05
C GLY A 54 8.59 -9.22 4.62
N GLY A 55 8.06 -8.33 5.46
CA GLY A 55 8.07 -6.89 5.23
C GLY A 55 9.33 -6.19 5.75
N PRO A 56 9.53 -4.93 5.34
CA PRO A 56 10.63 -4.10 5.84
C PRO A 56 10.49 -3.71 7.32
N GLU A 57 9.26 -3.51 7.81
CA GLU A 57 8.96 -3.07 9.18
C GLU A 57 9.79 -1.84 9.58
N VAL A 58 9.74 -0.81 8.76
CA VAL A 58 10.53 0.40 8.99
C VAL A 58 9.97 1.23 10.16
N ASP A 59 10.86 1.96 10.82
CA ASP A 59 10.48 2.94 11.83
C ASP A 59 9.78 4.16 11.20
N PRO A 60 9.00 4.96 11.98
CA PRO A 60 8.25 6.09 11.45
C PRO A 60 9.10 7.18 10.78
N VAL A 61 10.35 7.38 11.23
CA VAL A 61 11.24 8.39 10.63
C VAL A 61 11.69 7.94 9.24
N THR A 62 12.06 6.67 9.10
CA THR A 62 12.40 6.06 7.82
C THR A 62 11.22 6.09 6.86
N LEU A 63 10.01 5.75 7.34
CA LEU A 63 8.78 5.82 6.55
C LEU A 63 8.57 7.22 5.96
N VAL A 64 8.62 8.25 6.80
CA VAL A 64 8.39 9.65 6.37
C VAL A 64 9.45 10.09 5.37
N ARG A 65 10.72 9.80 5.62
CA ARG A 65 11.82 10.15 4.70
C ARG A 65 11.71 9.48 3.34
N ALA A 66 11.32 8.22 3.30
CA ALA A 66 11.12 7.51 2.04
C ALA A 66 9.92 8.08 1.25
N ILE A 67 8.80 8.38 1.93
CA ILE A 67 7.65 9.03 1.31
C ILE A 67 8.02 10.42 0.80
N GLU A 68 8.76 11.21 1.58
CA GLU A 68 9.25 12.53 1.18
C GLU A 68 10.09 12.46 -0.09
N ALA A 69 11.04 11.50 -0.16
CA ALA A 69 11.89 11.31 -1.35
C ALA A 69 11.05 11.00 -2.60
N VAL A 70 10.06 10.13 -2.51
CA VAL A 70 9.13 9.82 -3.62
C VAL A 70 8.28 11.05 -3.98
N ALA A 71 7.75 11.77 -2.98
CA ALA A 71 6.88 12.92 -3.18
C ALA A 71 7.59 14.12 -3.80
N HIS A 72 8.90 14.25 -3.63
CA HIS A 72 9.71 15.26 -4.30
C HIS A 72 9.65 15.14 -5.81
N SER A 73 9.60 13.91 -6.32
CA SER A 73 9.54 13.64 -7.76
C SER A 73 8.12 13.69 -8.31
N ASP A 74 7.13 13.19 -7.55
CA ASP A 74 5.69 13.29 -7.86
C ASP A 74 4.86 13.17 -6.58
N GLY A 75 4.05 14.20 -6.29
CA GLY A 75 3.16 14.22 -5.14
C GLY A 75 2.10 13.12 -5.16
N GLY A 76 1.60 12.72 -6.34
CA GLY A 76 0.66 11.62 -6.50
C GLY A 76 1.27 10.26 -6.15
N ALA A 77 2.52 10.02 -6.60
CA ALA A 77 3.28 8.83 -6.26
C ALA A 77 3.59 8.78 -4.75
N GLY A 78 4.03 9.91 -4.16
CA GLY A 78 4.25 10.02 -2.72
C GLY A 78 3.00 9.71 -1.92
N TRP A 79 1.86 10.27 -2.32
CA TRP A 79 0.57 10.00 -1.68
C TRP A 79 0.18 8.52 -1.76
N CYS A 80 0.26 7.89 -2.93
CA CYS A 80 -0.05 6.47 -3.10
C CYS A 80 0.90 5.58 -2.29
N THR A 81 2.19 5.94 -2.22
CA THR A 81 3.19 5.26 -1.41
C THR A 81 2.83 5.34 0.08
N MET A 82 2.43 6.51 0.56
CA MET A 82 1.98 6.70 1.94
C MET A 82 0.75 5.84 2.26
N ILE A 83 -0.29 5.88 1.40
CA ILE A 83 -1.51 5.10 1.62
C ILE A 83 -1.22 3.60 1.66
N ALA A 84 -0.47 3.07 0.68
CA ALA A 84 -0.16 1.64 0.63
C ALA A 84 0.65 1.19 1.86
N SER A 85 1.69 1.94 2.20
CA SER A 85 2.56 1.61 3.34
C SER A 85 1.84 1.70 4.67
N THR A 86 1.07 2.76 4.92
CA THR A 86 0.34 2.89 6.20
C THR A 86 -0.79 1.88 6.31
N THR A 87 -1.50 1.56 5.21
CA THR A 87 -2.50 0.50 5.19
C THR A 87 -1.86 -0.86 5.53
N SER A 88 -0.64 -1.10 5.09
CA SER A 88 0.05 -2.37 5.35
C SER A 88 0.39 -2.61 6.84
N SER A 89 0.32 -1.58 7.70
CA SER A 89 0.45 -1.76 9.15
C SER A 89 -0.70 -2.57 9.76
N MET A 90 -1.85 -2.66 9.05
CA MET A 90 -2.99 -3.48 9.47
C MET A 90 -2.65 -4.97 9.58
N ALA A 91 -1.56 -5.43 8.96
CA ALA A 91 -1.05 -6.78 9.11
C ALA A 91 -0.90 -7.21 10.59
N SER A 92 -0.55 -6.26 11.48
CA SER A 92 -0.39 -6.52 12.91
C SER A 92 -1.70 -6.72 13.68
N LEU A 93 -2.82 -6.35 13.07
CA LEU A 93 -4.17 -6.42 13.68
C LEU A 93 -4.99 -7.61 13.18
N LEU A 94 -4.51 -8.31 12.17
CA LEU A 94 -5.20 -9.47 11.60
C LEU A 94 -4.80 -10.77 12.32
N PRO A 95 -5.68 -11.78 12.31
CA PRO A 95 -5.27 -13.15 12.62
C PRO A 95 -4.09 -13.58 11.76
N GLU A 96 -3.16 -14.37 12.30
CA GLU A 96 -1.90 -14.73 11.62
C GLU A 96 -2.14 -15.34 10.22
N GLU A 97 -3.14 -16.20 10.08
CA GLU A 97 -3.48 -16.85 8.81
C GLU A 97 -3.87 -15.82 7.75
N ALA A 98 -4.77 -14.88 8.09
CA ALA A 98 -5.19 -13.81 7.19
C ALA A 98 -4.04 -12.85 6.86
N ALA A 99 -3.20 -12.52 7.86
CA ALA A 99 -2.03 -11.68 7.61
C ALA A 99 -1.03 -12.35 6.66
N ARG A 100 -0.81 -13.65 6.76
CA ARG A 100 0.03 -14.41 5.82
C ARG A 100 -0.56 -14.51 4.43
N GLU A 101 -1.87 -14.70 4.31
CA GLU A 101 -2.56 -14.70 3.02
C GLU A 101 -2.39 -13.37 2.29
N ILE A 102 -2.62 -12.25 2.99
CA ILE A 102 -2.61 -10.91 2.40
C ILE A 102 -1.17 -10.40 2.14
N TYR A 103 -0.27 -10.58 3.11
CA TYR A 103 1.04 -9.94 3.12
C TYR A 103 2.22 -10.87 2.89
N GLY A 104 2.01 -12.19 2.87
CA GLY A 104 3.07 -13.18 2.63
C GLY A 104 3.67 -13.10 1.22
N ASP A 105 2.91 -12.66 0.23
CA ASP A 105 3.46 -12.32 -1.09
C ASP A 105 4.12 -10.93 -1.02
N ARG A 106 5.42 -10.88 -1.29
CA ARG A 106 6.18 -9.62 -1.31
C ARG A 106 5.74 -8.62 -2.39
N ASN A 107 4.96 -9.06 -3.37
CA ASN A 107 4.41 -8.21 -4.41
C ASN A 107 3.00 -7.69 -4.06
N SER A 108 2.42 -8.14 -2.97
CA SER A 108 1.10 -7.69 -2.53
C SER A 108 1.12 -6.20 -2.18
N ILE A 109 0.20 -5.46 -2.78
CA ILE A 109 -0.05 -4.05 -2.50
C ILE A 109 -1.42 -3.95 -1.86
N THR A 110 -1.50 -3.26 -0.74
CA THR A 110 -2.76 -2.99 -0.06
C THR A 110 -3.08 -1.50 -0.09
N GLY A 111 -4.34 -1.18 -0.09
CA GLY A 111 -4.83 0.19 0.06
C GLY A 111 -6.14 0.17 0.82
N GLY A 112 -6.63 1.33 1.23
CA GLY A 112 -7.86 1.35 1.99
C GLY A 112 -8.43 2.74 2.21
N VAL A 113 -9.67 2.74 2.68
CA VAL A 113 -10.40 3.92 3.11
C VAL A 113 -10.95 3.65 4.49
N PHE A 114 -10.43 4.36 5.49
CA PHE A 114 -10.82 4.17 6.90
C PHE A 114 -12.11 4.90 7.29
N ALA A 115 -12.75 5.62 6.35
CA ALA A 115 -14.06 6.24 6.62
C ALA A 115 -15.14 5.13 6.75
N PRO A 116 -15.94 5.11 7.84
CA PRO A 116 -16.88 4.03 8.15
C PRO A 116 -18.15 4.15 7.31
N ASN A 117 -18.05 4.03 6.01
CA ASN A 117 -19.17 4.17 5.07
C ASN A 117 -19.83 2.83 4.72
N GLY A 118 -19.28 1.71 5.19
CA GLY A 118 -19.81 0.38 4.97
C GLY A 118 -20.85 -0.03 6.03
N LYS A 119 -21.70 -0.98 5.64
CA LYS A 119 -22.61 -1.70 6.53
C LYS A 119 -22.34 -3.18 6.39
N GLY A 120 -22.06 -3.85 7.52
CA GLY A 120 -21.90 -5.29 7.61
C GLY A 120 -23.09 -5.92 8.34
N GLU A 121 -23.70 -6.93 7.75
CA GLU A 121 -24.76 -7.74 8.37
C GLU A 121 -24.27 -9.18 8.48
N ALA A 122 -24.34 -9.77 9.68
CA ALA A 122 -23.97 -11.17 9.89
C ALA A 122 -24.92 -12.07 9.09
N VAL A 123 -24.37 -13.08 8.44
CA VAL A 123 -25.14 -14.03 7.62
C VAL A 123 -24.51 -15.43 7.70
N THR A 124 -25.35 -16.46 7.67
CA THR A 124 -24.92 -17.86 7.53
C THR A 124 -25.38 -18.36 6.15
N VAL A 125 -24.44 -18.76 5.31
CA VAL A 125 -24.71 -19.31 3.99
C VAL A 125 -24.10 -20.71 3.89
N GLY A 126 -24.95 -21.72 3.63
CA GLY A 126 -24.47 -23.11 3.52
C GLY A 126 -23.82 -23.65 4.78
N GLY A 127 -24.17 -23.11 5.96
CA GLY A 127 -23.58 -23.50 7.25
C GLY A 127 -22.24 -22.79 7.57
N VAL A 128 -21.84 -21.82 6.78
CA VAL A 128 -20.64 -20.99 7.01
C VAL A 128 -21.08 -19.60 7.47
N ASP A 129 -20.59 -19.18 8.63
CA ASP A 129 -20.83 -17.83 9.16
C ASP A 129 -19.93 -16.81 8.47
N GLY A 130 -20.50 -15.63 8.20
CA GLY A 130 -19.79 -14.55 7.52
C GLY A 130 -20.57 -13.24 7.61
N PHE A 131 -20.23 -12.29 6.73
CA PHE A 131 -20.88 -10.99 6.66
C PHE A 131 -21.26 -10.66 5.20
N THR A 132 -22.45 -10.12 5.03
CA THR A 132 -22.77 -9.37 3.82
C THR A 132 -22.34 -7.92 4.03
N VAL A 133 -21.47 -7.42 3.17
CA VAL A 133 -20.94 -6.06 3.27
C VAL A 133 -21.45 -5.23 2.10
N SER A 134 -21.97 -4.04 2.38
CA SER A 134 -22.39 -3.08 1.38
C SER A 134 -21.91 -1.68 1.74
N GLY A 135 -21.51 -0.90 0.72
CA GLY A 135 -21.05 0.46 0.95
C GLY A 135 -20.48 1.12 -0.29
N ARG A 136 -20.13 2.39 -0.14
CA ARG A 136 -19.40 3.15 -1.14
C ARG A 136 -18.34 3.99 -0.43
N TRP A 137 -17.08 3.68 -0.72
CA TRP A 137 -15.94 4.39 -0.15
C TRP A 137 -15.36 5.33 -1.19
N ALA A 138 -15.39 6.63 -0.89
CA ALA A 138 -14.75 7.66 -1.69
C ALA A 138 -13.25 7.74 -1.34
N TRP A 139 -12.47 8.29 -2.25
CA TRP A 139 -11.04 8.59 -2.03
C TRP A 139 -10.14 7.37 -1.83
N GLY A 140 -10.44 6.27 -2.51
CA GLY A 140 -9.60 5.08 -2.54
C GLY A 140 -8.31 5.28 -3.34
N SER A 141 -7.41 6.15 -2.85
CA SER A 141 -6.16 6.49 -3.54
C SER A 141 -5.29 5.24 -3.71
N GLY A 142 -4.80 5.02 -4.94
CA GLY A 142 -3.93 3.90 -5.27
C GLY A 142 -4.62 2.52 -5.32
N THR A 143 -5.91 2.40 -4.96
CA THR A 143 -6.61 1.10 -4.93
C THR A 143 -6.66 0.37 -6.26
N GLN A 144 -6.49 1.09 -7.37
CA GLN A 144 -6.39 0.52 -8.73
C GLN A 144 -5.16 -0.38 -8.92
N HIS A 145 -4.18 -0.32 -8.03
CA HIS A 145 -2.94 -1.09 -8.04
C HIS A 145 -2.89 -2.17 -6.96
N CYS A 146 -3.94 -2.23 -6.11
CA CYS A 146 -3.99 -3.11 -4.96
C CYS A 146 -4.61 -4.46 -5.30
N GLN A 147 -4.08 -5.53 -4.72
CA GLN A 147 -4.69 -6.85 -4.70
C GLN A 147 -5.73 -6.96 -3.58
N TRP A 148 -5.52 -6.19 -2.50
CA TRP A 148 -6.40 -6.16 -1.34
C TRP A 148 -6.76 -4.72 -0.98
N VAL A 149 -8.02 -4.50 -0.70
CA VAL A 149 -8.54 -3.19 -0.30
C VAL A 149 -9.29 -3.33 1.02
N LEU A 150 -8.93 -2.46 1.98
CA LEU A 150 -9.59 -2.34 3.28
C LEU A 150 -10.64 -1.22 3.21
N GLY A 151 -11.78 -1.45 3.87
CA GLY A 151 -12.88 -0.48 3.93
C GLY A 151 -13.71 -0.64 5.20
#